data_c0208d4bdc0fd7a5cbc5902eb166c2ec
#
_entry.id   c0208d4bdc0fd7a5cbc5902eb166c2ec
#
_cell.length_a   1.000
_cell.length_b   1.000
_cell.length_c   1.000
_cell.angle_alpha   90.00
_cell.angle_beta   90.00
_cell.angle_gamma   90.00
#
_symmetry.space_group_name_H-M   'P 1'
#
loop_
_entity.id
_entity.type
_entity.pdbx_description
1 polymer ?
#
loop_
_entity_poly.entity_id
_entity_poly.type
_entity_poly.pdbx_seq_one_letter_code
_entity_poly.pdbx_strand_id
1 'polypeptide(L)'
;MSFITNVKEQLYKINEYADLVEGDRLNELLLNQRAITGDTNVITAQTNLIKTSTNQNEAEQKPVNKAVRIQVAPDPEYKIPVLYGRTTMGGAVTDVCVVNQNELQFCVTLSMTTGPKIDGTATTYELKNVYIDNQKLNFNSGGQIAASLTDTEGNVNTDYANQVGAYLFDSSTVWVKPAGFEGLGNLDARNVFNTWTPNHLMPQLLFGIVRVAWNPDLGLDNIPDVRFDIQSSMSLPGDVLYDYMRNTVYGCGLSDDLIKATSI
;
A
#
# COMPACT_ATOMS: atom_id res chain seq x y z
N MET A 1 40.47 -16.10 17.26
CA MET A 1 39.10 -16.36 17.78
C MET A 1 38.84 -17.87 17.66
N SER A 2 38.38 -18.48 18.76
CA SER A 2 38.11 -19.94 18.75
C SER A 2 36.87 -20.23 17.91
N PHE A 3 36.85 -21.37 17.19
CA PHE A 3 35.70 -21.87 16.44
C PHE A 3 34.39 -21.86 17.26
N ILE A 4 34.48 -22.19 18.55
CA ILE A 4 33.38 -22.17 19.53
C ILE A 4 32.81 -20.75 19.74
N THR A 5 33.68 -19.72 19.72
CA THR A 5 33.28 -18.33 19.87
C THR A 5 32.47 -17.86 18.65
N ASN A 6 32.88 -18.27 17.45
CA ASN A 6 32.20 -17.95 16.20
C ASN A 6 30.80 -18.60 16.12
N VAL A 7 30.68 -19.84 16.55
CA VAL A 7 29.40 -20.58 16.60
C VAL A 7 28.43 -19.97 17.62
N LYS A 8 28.95 -19.55 18.79
CA LYS A 8 28.12 -18.85 19.80
C LYS A 8 27.64 -17.49 19.32
N GLU A 9 28.45 -16.75 18.59
CA GLU A 9 28.10 -15.45 18.03
C GLU A 9 27.04 -15.56 16.91
N GLN A 10 27.15 -16.60 16.09
CA GLN A 10 26.11 -16.90 15.10
C GLN A 10 24.78 -17.32 15.74
N LEU A 11 24.81 -18.11 16.80
CA LEU A 11 23.62 -18.50 17.56
C LEU A 11 22.96 -17.32 18.26
N TYR A 12 23.75 -16.37 18.76
CA TYR A 12 23.24 -15.15 19.36
C TYR A 12 22.48 -14.30 18.33
N LYS A 13 23.06 -14.12 17.14
CA LYS A 13 22.39 -13.43 16.02
C LYS A 13 21.12 -14.14 15.56
N ILE A 14 21.11 -15.46 15.60
CA ILE A 14 19.94 -16.28 15.28
C ILE A 14 18.84 -16.08 16.33
N ASN A 15 19.19 -16.04 17.61
CA ASN A 15 18.23 -15.77 18.67
C ASN A 15 17.66 -14.33 18.61
N GLU A 16 18.45 -13.36 18.18
CA GLU A 16 17.99 -11.98 17.96
C GLU A 16 16.96 -11.89 16.81
N TYR A 17 17.07 -12.81 15.84
CA TYR A 17 16.09 -12.94 14.74
C TYR A 17 15.06 -14.07 14.97
N ALA A 18 15.08 -14.76 16.10
CA ALA A 18 14.21 -15.92 16.38
C ALA A 18 12.72 -15.55 16.43
N ASP A 19 12.39 -14.31 16.81
CA ASP A 19 11.02 -13.77 16.75
C ASP A 19 10.52 -13.57 15.29
N LEU A 20 11.45 -13.66 14.31
CA LEU A 20 11.17 -13.48 12.88
C LEU A 20 11.26 -14.78 12.07
N VAL A 21 11.68 -15.87 12.70
CA VAL A 21 11.94 -17.14 12.01
C VAL A 21 11.04 -18.22 12.58
N GLU A 22 10.21 -18.81 11.70
CA GLU A 22 9.35 -19.96 12.03
C GLU A 22 10.15 -21.05 12.74
N GLY A 23 9.51 -21.72 13.73
CA GLY A 23 10.12 -22.71 14.60
C GLY A 23 10.94 -23.81 13.91
N ASP A 24 10.60 -24.14 12.65
CA ASP A 24 11.29 -25.11 11.83
C ASP A 24 12.75 -24.71 11.50
N ARG A 25 13.01 -23.43 11.25
CA ARG A 25 14.37 -22.93 10.97
C ARG A 25 15.24 -22.91 12.22
N LEU A 26 14.66 -22.64 13.38
CA LEU A 26 15.38 -22.70 14.65
C LEU A 26 15.81 -24.14 14.95
N ASN A 27 14.93 -25.10 14.70
CA ASN A 27 15.21 -26.52 14.87
C ASN A 27 16.29 -27.03 13.90
N GLU A 28 16.26 -26.55 12.64
CA GLU A 28 17.28 -26.87 11.64
C GLU A 28 18.67 -26.35 12.04
N LEU A 29 18.74 -25.18 12.65
CA LEU A 29 19.98 -24.58 13.13
C LEU A 29 20.52 -25.27 14.40
N LEU A 30 19.65 -25.71 15.31
CA LEU A 30 19.99 -26.51 16.46
C LEU A 30 20.49 -27.89 16.05
N LEU A 31 19.95 -28.50 15.00
CA LEU A 31 20.41 -29.73 14.40
C LEU A 31 21.81 -29.57 13.81
N ASN A 32 22.06 -28.50 13.08
CA ASN A 32 23.37 -28.18 12.52
C ASN A 32 24.44 -27.98 13.61
N GLN A 33 24.07 -27.33 14.71
CA GLN A 33 24.97 -27.16 15.86
C GLN A 33 25.35 -28.50 16.49
N ARG A 34 24.40 -29.42 16.64
CA ARG A 34 24.66 -30.76 17.20
C ARG A 34 25.46 -31.66 16.25
N ALA A 35 25.28 -31.50 14.93
CA ALA A 35 26.10 -32.16 13.93
C ALA A 35 27.58 -31.78 14.05
N ILE A 36 27.87 -30.52 14.34
CA ILE A 36 29.24 -30.02 14.56
C ILE A 36 29.85 -30.60 15.85
N THR A 37 29.03 -30.99 16.83
CA THR A 37 29.49 -31.59 18.09
C THR A 37 29.61 -33.12 18.07
N GLY A 38 29.29 -33.77 16.95
CA GLY A 38 29.54 -35.20 16.73
C GLY A 38 28.51 -36.18 17.28
N ASP A 39 27.34 -35.68 17.69
CA ASP A 39 26.27 -36.53 18.26
C ASP A 39 25.22 -36.93 17.19
N THR A 40 25.59 -37.92 16.37
CA THR A 40 24.80 -38.43 15.25
C THR A 40 23.45 -39.04 15.65
N ASN A 41 23.35 -39.63 16.85
CA ASN A 41 22.11 -40.26 17.30
C ASN A 41 21.03 -39.25 17.66
N VAL A 42 21.44 -38.14 18.23
CA VAL A 42 20.53 -37.03 18.56
C VAL A 42 20.06 -36.34 17.29
N ILE A 43 20.92 -36.19 16.28
CA ILE A 43 20.57 -35.63 14.97
C ILE A 43 19.48 -36.46 14.29
N THR A 44 19.63 -37.77 14.26
CA THR A 44 18.65 -38.67 13.63
C THR A 44 17.30 -38.62 14.33
N ALA A 45 17.29 -38.61 15.66
CA ALA A 45 16.05 -38.52 16.44
C ALA A 45 15.33 -37.18 16.22
N GLN A 46 16.06 -36.08 16.15
CA GLN A 46 15.48 -34.74 15.93
C GLN A 46 15.05 -34.54 14.47
N THR A 47 15.76 -35.08 13.50
CA THR A 47 15.33 -35.05 12.09
C THR A 47 14.00 -35.78 11.92
N ASN A 48 13.80 -36.90 12.64
CA ASN A 48 12.53 -37.62 12.64
C ASN A 48 11.40 -36.82 13.33
N LEU A 49 11.70 -36.13 14.44
CA LEU A 49 10.75 -35.26 15.12
C LEU A 49 10.34 -34.07 14.25
N ILE A 50 11.30 -33.44 13.57
CA ILE A 50 11.00 -32.33 12.63
C ILE A 50 10.13 -32.82 11.47
N LYS A 51 10.48 -33.94 10.85
CA LYS A 51 9.66 -34.52 9.77
C LYS A 51 8.25 -34.87 10.24
N THR A 52 8.09 -35.35 11.47
CA THR A 52 6.80 -35.69 12.04
C THR A 52 5.99 -34.42 12.34
N SER A 53 6.61 -33.37 12.88
CA SER A 53 5.93 -32.10 13.14
C SER A 53 5.57 -31.36 11.86
N THR A 54 6.44 -31.37 10.84
CA THR A 54 6.15 -30.80 9.52
C THR A 54 4.97 -31.51 8.85
N ASN A 55 4.95 -32.86 8.91
CA ASN A 55 3.83 -33.63 8.34
C ASN A 55 2.53 -33.47 9.14
N GLN A 56 2.60 -33.27 10.48
CA GLN A 56 1.41 -32.98 11.29
C GLN A 56 0.90 -31.56 11.02
N ASN A 57 1.80 -30.60 10.85
CA ASN A 57 1.43 -29.25 10.49
C ASN A 57 0.81 -29.16 9.10
N GLU A 58 1.28 -29.95 8.12
CA GLU A 58 0.62 -30.04 6.80
C GLU A 58 -0.77 -30.66 6.86
N ALA A 59 -1.02 -31.57 7.83
CA ALA A 59 -2.33 -32.23 7.97
C ALA A 59 -3.37 -31.38 8.75
N GLU A 60 -2.95 -30.44 9.61
CA GLU A 60 -3.80 -29.58 10.42
C GLU A 60 -3.79 -28.10 10.02
N GLN A 61 -2.98 -27.71 9.04
CA GLN A 61 -3.05 -26.34 8.54
C GLN A 61 -4.33 -26.12 7.73
N LYS A 62 -5.41 -25.77 8.42
CA LYS A 62 -6.13 -24.56 8.01
C LYS A 62 -5.06 -23.53 7.72
N PRO A 63 -5.10 -22.84 6.57
CA PRO A 63 -4.04 -21.91 6.21
C PRO A 63 -3.82 -20.94 7.37
N VAL A 64 -2.85 -21.24 8.19
CA VAL A 64 -2.29 -20.28 9.13
C VAL A 64 -1.80 -19.17 8.22
N ASN A 65 -2.37 -17.99 8.39
CA ASN A 65 -2.01 -16.77 7.71
C ASN A 65 -0.53 -16.83 7.35
N LYS A 66 -0.21 -17.15 6.10
CA LYS A 66 1.07 -16.75 5.56
C LYS A 66 1.03 -15.24 5.64
N ALA A 67 1.60 -14.70 6.70
CA ALA A 67 1.73 -13.26 6.85
C ALA A 67 2.23 -12.77 5.50
N VAL A 68 1.41 -12.00 4.82
CA VAL A 68 1.76 -11.44 3.53
C VAL A 68 3.05 -10.68 3.77
N ARG A 69 4.19 -11.23 3.33
CA ARG A 69 5.46 -10.52 3.38
C ARG A 69 5.37 -9.45 2.32
N ILE A 70 4.84 -8.31 2.73
CA ILE A 70 4.84 -7.12 1.92
C ILE A 70 6.30 -6.66 1.85
N GLN A 71 7.01 -7.14 0.85
CA GLN A 71 8.29 -6.55 0.47
C GLN A 71 7.98 -5.31 -0.40
N VAL A 72 7.42 -4.30 0.22
CA VAL A 72 7.52 -2.96 -0.33
C VAL A 72 8.92 -2.51 -0.03
N ALA A 73 9.81 -2.61 -1.00
CA ALA A 73 11.10 -1.94 -0.91
C ALA A 73 10.80 -0.43 -0.90
N PRO A 74 11.01 0.28 0.22
CA PRO A 74 10.88 1.72 0.21
C PRO A 74 11.93 2.25 -0.76
N ASP A 75 11.51 2.97 -1.79
CA ASP A 75 12.40 3.73 -2.63
C ASP A 75 12.65 5.10 -1.97
N PRO A 76 13.79 5.30 -1.31
CA PRO A 76 14.09 6.57 -0.63
C PRO A 76 14.27 7.74 -1.63
N GLU A 77 14.40 7.44 -2.92
CA GLU A 77 14.53 8.44 -3.98
C GLU A 77 13.19 8.69 -4.71
N TYR A 78 12.12 8.03 -4.30
CA TYR A 78 10.81 8.24 -4.91
C TYR A 78 10.39 9.69 -4.78
N LYS A 79 10.26 10.36 -5.93
CA LYS A 79 9.78 11.75 -6.00
C LYS A 79 8.28 11.74 -6.19
N ILE A 80 7.56 12.32 -5.24
CA ILE A 80 6.11 12.48 -5.35
C ILE A 80 5.83 13.43 -6.52
N PRO A 81 5.11 13.00 -7.55
CA PRO A 81 4.79 13.86 -8.69
C PRO A 81 3.78 14.94 -8.32
N VAL A 82 3.55 15.86 -9.23
CA VAL A 82 2.47 16.85 -9.17
C VAL A 82 1.48 16.56 -10.30
N LEU A 83 0.19 16.54 -9.99
CA LEU A 83 -0.84 16.20 -10.96
C LEU A 83 -1.45 17.44 -11.61
N TYR A 84 -1.23 17.58 -12.92
CA TYR A 84 -1.92 18.55 -13.77
C TYR A 84 -2.78 17.82 -14.82
N GLY A 85 -4.00 18.28 -15.01
CA GLY A 85 -4.93 17.67 -15.95
C GLY A 85 -5.40 16.26 -15.52
N ARG A 86 -5.49 15.32 -16.47
CA ARG A 86 -5.95 13.95 -16.20
C ARG A 86 -4.87 12.93 -16.47
N THR A 87 -4.70 11.98 -15.57
CA THR A 87 -3.81 10.83 -15.74
C THR A 87 -4.29 9.62 -14.95
N THR A 88 -3.89 8.44 -15.42
CA THR A 88 -3.97 7.20 -14.64
C THR A 88 -2.60 6.93 -14.03
N MET A 89 -2.51 6.89 -12.72
CA MET A 89 -1.25 6.76 -12.00
C MET A 89 -1.35 5.79 -10.84
N GLY A 90 -0.29 5.06 -10.60
CA GLY A 90 0.03 4.43 -9.32
C GLY A 90 0.82 5.39 -8.44
N GLY A 91 1.20 4.94 -7.26
CA GLY A 91 1.99 5.75 -6.33
C GLY A 91 2.90 4.89 -5.45
N ALA A 92 3.55 5.52 -4.49
CA ALA A 92 4.32 4.82 -3.48
C ALA A 92 3.41 4.34 -2.36
N VAL A 93 3.55 3.08 -1.97
CA VAL A 93 2.90 2.58 -0.75
C VAL A 93 3.64 3.16 0.45
N THR A 94 2.95 3.96 1.24
CA THR A 94 3.53 4.73 2.35
C THR A 94 3.15 4.22 3.72
N ASP A 95 2.05 3.48 3.82
CA ASP A 95 1.61 2.85 5.07
C ASP A 95 0.83 1.57 4.78
N VAL A 96 0.93 0.59 5.67
CA VAL A 96 0.28 -0.71 5.53
C VAL A 96 -0.16 -1.22 6.89
N CYS A 97 -1.38 -1.74 6.99
CA CYS A 97 -1.82 -2.46 8.17
C CYS A 97 -2.70 -3.66 7.82
N VAL A 98 -2.76 -4.62 8.72
CA VAL A 98 -3.65 -5.77 8.63
C VAL A 98 -4.80 -5.58 9.60
N VAL A 99 -6.02 -5.73 9.11
CA VAL A 99 -7.26 -5.59 9.87
C VAL A 99 -7.93 -6.95 9.99
N ASN A 100 -8.34 -7.31 11.21
CA ASN A 100 -9.10 -8.55 11.48
C ASN A 100 -8.47 -9.83 10.91
N GLN A 101 -7.14 -9.88 10.76
CA GLN A 101 -6.36 -11.02 10.26
C GLN A 101 -6.59 -11.39 8.78
N ASN A 102 -7.64 -10.87 8.12
CA ASN A 102 -8.03 -11.26 6.77
C ASN A 102 -8.13 -10.08 5.79
N GLU A 103 -7.87 -8.88 6.24
CA GLU A 103 -7.97 -7.68 5.42
C GLU A 103 -6.66 -6.90 5.48
N LEU A 104 -6.12 -6.59 4.32
CA LEU A 104 -5.00 -5.70 4.16
C LEU A 104 -5.51 -4.30 3.84
N GLN A 105 -5.03 -3.31 4.56
CA GLN A 105 -5.19 -1.91 4.19
C GLN A 105 -3.83 -1.32 3.87
N PHE A 106 -3.74 -0.55 2.80
CA PHE A 106 -2.53 0.18 2.48
C PHE A 106 -2.84 1.56 1.91
N CYS A 107 -1.96 2.50 2.25
CA CYS A 107 -2.00 3.87 1.76
C CYS A 107 -1.04 4.01 0.58
N VAL A 108 -1.51 4.60 -0.50
CA VAL A 108 -0.72 4.89 -1.70
C VAL A 108 -0.65 6.39 -1.88
N THR A 109 0.51 6.99 -1.67
CA THR A 109 0.74 8.41 -1.97
C THR A 109 0.90 8.58 -3.46
N LEU A 110 0.02 9.38 -4.07
CA LEU A 110 -0.10 9.53 -5.52
C LEU A 110 0.59 10.79 -6.00
N SER A 111 0.24 11.95 -5.43
CA SER A 111 0.66 13.25 -5.94
C SER A 111 0.70 14.27 -4.82
N MET A 112 1.48 15.32 -4.99
CA MET A 112 1.29 16.57 -4.25
C MET A 112 0.07 17.29 -4.82
N THR A 113 -0.66 18.01 -3.95
CA THR A 113 -1.75 18.87 -4.39
C THR A 113 -1.22 20.19 -4.91
N THR A 114 -1.89 20.75 -5.92
CA THR A 114 -1.53 22.03 -6.52
C THR A 114 -2.13 23.19 -5.73
N GLY A 115 -1.56 24.38 -5.90
CA GLY A 115 -2.09 25.62 -5.34
C GLY A 115 -3.39 26.08 -6.05
N PRO A 116 -3.87 27.29 -5.75
CA PRO A 116 -5.00 27.88 -6.45
C PRO A 116 -4.61 28.30 -7.87
N LYS A 117 -5.58 28.35 -8.77
CA LYS A 117 -5.45 28.88 -10.13
C LYS A 117 -5.17 30.39 -10.13
N ILE A 118 -4.83 30.93 -11.30
CA ILE A 118 -4.59 32.37 -11.51
C ILE A 118 -5.76 33.25 -11.02
N ASP A 119 -6.99 32.79 -11.22
CA ASP A 119 -8.19 33.50 -10.80
C ASP A 119 -8.49 33.37 -9.27
N GLY A 120 -7.64 32.69 -8.54
CA GLY A 120 -7.77 32.43 -7.10
C GLY A 120 -8.70 31.27 -6.76
N THR A 121 -9.30 30.58 -7.73
CA THR A 121 -10.11 29.38 -7.48
C THR A 121 -9.26 28.22 -6.98
N ALA A 122 -9.75 27.52 -5.96
CA ALA A 122 -9.08 26.30 -5.47
C ALA A 122 -9.07 25.21 -6.52
N THR A 123 -7.97 24.47 -6.58
CA THR A 123 -7.88 23.26 -7.39
C THR A 123 -8.76 22.17 -6.79
N THR A 124 -9.47 21.45 -7.63
CA THR A 124 -10.30 20.31 -7.26
C THR A 124 -9.86 19.06 -8.00
N TYR A 125 -10.08 17.91 -7.40
CA TYR A 125 -9.78 16.61 -7.98
C TYR A 125 -11.06 15.80 -8.14
N GLU A 126 -11.08 14.96 -9.17
CA GLU A 126 -12.19 14.06 -9.47
C GLU A 126 -11.63 12.65 -9.72
N LEU A 127 -12.17 11.64 -9.05
CA LEU A 127 -11.83 10.24 -9.27
C LEU A 127 -12.69 9.69 -10.40
N LYS A 128 -12.08 9.42 -11.54
CA LYS A 128 -12.76 8.86 -12.71
C LYS A 128 -12.89 7.35 -12.61
N ASN A 129 -11.80 6.65 -12.34
CA ASN A 129 -11.77 5.19 -12.22
C ASN A 129 -10.67 4.75 -11.23
N VAL A 130 -10.81 3.51 -10.75
CA VAL A 130 -9.73 2.78 -10.08
C VAL A 130 -9.52 1.48 -10.82
N TYR A 131 -8.28 1.07 -10.96
CA TYR A 131 -7.89 -0.20 -11.55
C TYR A 131 -7.11 -1.02 -10.55
N ILE A 132 -7.46 -2.30 -10.44
CA ILE A 132 -6.80 -3.31 -9.62
C ILE A 132 -6.31 -4.38 -10.56
N ASP A 133 -5.00 -4.60 -10.66
CA ASP A 133 -4.37 -5.55 -11.60
C ASP A 133 -4.91 -5.39 -13.04
N ASN A 134 -4.99 -4.14 -13.51
CA ASN A 134 -5.56 -3.73 -14.80
C ASN A 134 -7.07 -3.95 -14.98
N GLN A 135 -7.79 -4.41 -13.97
CA GLN A 135 -9.25 -4.52 -14.02
C GLN A 135 -9.89 -3.26 -13.41
N LYS A 136 -10.91 -2.74 -14.08
CA LYS A 136 -11.65 -1.56 -13.60
C LYS A 136 -12.53 -1.94 -12.43
N LEU A 137 -12.44 -1.18 -11.34
CA LEU A 137 -13.27 -1.33 -10.16
C LEU A 137 -14.64 -0.65 -10.39
N ASN A 138 -15.71 -1.42 -10.27
CA ASN A 138 -17.07 -0.91 -10.25
C ASN A 138 -17.52 -0.80 -8.78
N PHE A 139 -17.79 0.42 -8.34
CA PHE A 139 -18.16 0.67 -6.96
C PHE A 139 -19.60 0.21 -6.65
N ASN A 140 -19.83 -0.21 -5.42
CA ASN A 140 -21.17 -0.39 -4.87
C ASN A 140 -21.84 0.96 -4.61
N SER A 141 -23.08 0.97 -4.11
CA SER A 141 -23.85 2.20 -3.81
C SER A 141 -23.18 3.14 -2.81
N GLY A 142 -22.20 2.66 -2.04
CA GLY A 142 -21.41 3.47 -1.11
C GLY A 142 -20.23 4.18 -1.76
N GLY A 143 -19.90 3.90 -3.03
CA GLY A 143 -18.78 4.53 -3.74
C GLY A 143 -17.40 4.21 -3.17
N GLN A 144 -17.24 3.11 -2.43
CA GLN A 144 -16.05 2.79 -1.67
C GLN A 144 -15.54 1.38 -1.91
N ILE A 145 -16.45 0.42 -2.04
CA ILE A 145 -16.16 -1.02 -2.10
C ILE A 145 -16.59 -1.53 -3.46
N ALA A 146 -15.88 -2.52 -3.98
CA ALA A 146 -16.20 -3.14 -5.24
C ALA A 146 -17.57 -3.85 -5.18
N ALA A 147 -18.44 -3.58 -6.16
CA ALA A 147 -19.53 -4.45 -6.53
C ALA A 147 -19.04 -5.53 -7.50
N SER A 148 -18.05 -5.21 -8.33
CA SER A 148 -17.41 -6.12 -9.28
C SER A 148 -16.12 -5.51 -9.82
N LEU A 149 -15.31 -6.31 -10.51
CA LEU A 149 -14.24 -5.82 -11.40
C LEU A 149 -14.62 -6.07 -12.86
N THR A 150 -14.17 -5.21 -13.75
CA THR A 150 -14.33 -5.38 -15.20
C THR A 150 -12.95 -5.46 -15.83
N ASP A 151 -12.69 -6.53 -16.58
CA ASP A 151 -11.42 -6.72 -17.28
C ASP A 151 -11.28 -5.81 -18.53
N THR A 152 -10.16 -5.90 -19.23
CA THR A 152 -9.88 -5.13 -20.44
C THR A 152 -10.75 -5.52 -21.64
N GLU A 153 -11.37 -6.69 -21.61
CA GLU A 153 -12.27 -7.21 -22.64
C GLU A 153 -13.74 -6.81 -22.37
N GLY A 154 -14.02 -6.25 -21.20
CA GLY A 154 -15.34 -5.82 -20.77
C GLY A 154 -16.13 -6.88 -20.00
N ASN A 155 -15.52 -8.02 -19.64
CA ASN A 155 -16.18 -9.04 -18.82
C ASN A 155 -16.25 -8.57 -17.36
N VAL A 156 -17.43 -8.73 -16.76
CA VAL A 156 -17.69 -8.32 -15.38
C VAL A 156 -17.55 -9.53 -14.46
N ASN A 157 -16.66 -9.44 -13.48
CA ASN A 157 -16.47 -10.44 -12.45
C ASN A 157 -17.02 -9.96 -11.12
N THR A 158 -18.09 -10.59 -10.64
CA THR A 158 -18.77 -10.29 -9.38
C THR A 158 -18.17 -11.00 -8.17
N ASP A 159 -17.24 -11.95 -8.34
CA ASP A 159 -16.59 -12.66 -7.24
C ASP A 159 -15.74 -11.71 -6.37
N TYR A 160 -15.31 -10.60 -6.96
CA TYR A 160 -14.62 -9.53 -6.25
C TYR A 160 -15.54 -8.62 -5.42
N ALA A 161 -16.85 -8.86 -5.42
CA ALA A 161 -17.77 -8.07 -4.62
C ALA A 161 -17.39 -8.11 -3.13
N ASN A 162 -17.24 -6.93 -2.52
CA ASN A 162 -16.78 -6.73 -1.14
C ASN A 162 -15.36 -7.22 -0.82
N GLN A 163 -14.59 -7.71 -1.80
CA GLN A 163 -13.22 -8.16 -1.59
C GLN A 163 -12.21 -7.02 -1.66
N VAL A 164 -12.50 -5.99 -2.45
CA VAL A 164 -11.61 -4.84 -2.64
C VAL A 164 -12.38 -3.56 -2.38
N GLY A 165 -11.71 -2.58 -1.79
CA GLY A 165 -12.20 -1.21 -1.62
C GLY A 165 -11.12 -0.22 -1.96
N ALA A 166 -11.51 0.95 -2.47
CA ALA A 166 -10.59 2.03 -2.80
C ALA A 166 -11.19 3.39 -2.49
N TYR A 167 -10.38 4.26 -1.94
CA TYR A 167 -10.73 5.61 -1.54
C TYR A 167 -9.65 6.56 -2.06
N LEU A 168 -10.04 7.73 -2.51
CA LEU A 168 -9.11 8.81 -2.86
C LEU A 168 -9.34 9.99 -1.91
N PHE A 169 -8.27 10.55 -1.38
CA PHE A 169 -8.33 11.69 -0.45
C PHE A 169 -7.43 12.83 -0.92
N ASP A 170 -7.95 14.04 -0.80
CA ASP A 170 -7.19 15.28 -0.83
C ASP A 170 -7.02 15.76 0.61
N SER A 171 -5.86 15.50 1.22
CA SER A 171 -5.64 15.54 2.67
C SER A 171 -6.48 14.51 3.45
N SER A 172 -6.23 14.34 4.76
CA SER A 172 -6.94 13.34 5.57
C SER A 172 -8.44 13.60 5.73
N THR A 173 -8.89 14.81 5.50
CA THR A 173 -10.27 15.23 5.81
C THR A 173 -11.17 15.38 4.59
N VAL A 174 -10.65 15.27 3.37
CA VAL A 174 -11.40 15.50 2.15
C VAL A 174 -11.41 14.25 1.26
N TRP A 175 -12.54 13.54 1.29
CA TRP A 175 -12.76 12.40 0.40
C TRP A 175 -13.12 12.88 -1.00
N VAL A 176 -12.28 12.51 -1.98
CA VAL A 176 -12.55 12.73 -3.41
C VAL A 176 -13.38 11.56 -3.91
N LYS A 177 -14.66 11.80 -4.07
CA LYS A 177 -15.63 10.75 -4.43
C LYS A 177 -15.45 10.30 -5.87
N PRO A 178 -15.76 9.00 -6.16
CA PRO A 178 -15.86 8.57 -7.55
C PRO A 178 -16.95 9.31 -8.30
N ALA A 179 -16.80 9.45 -9.61
CA ALA A 179 -17.81 10.05 -10.47
C ALA A 179 -19.15 9.31 -10.34
N GLY A 180 -20.23 10.06 -10.14
CA GLY A 180 -21.58 9.54 -9.90
C GLY A 180 -21.94 9.33 -8.42
N PHE A 181 -21.02 9.63 -7.49
CA PHE A 181 -21.22 9.47 -6.04
C PHE A 181 -21.14 10.80 -5.27
N GLU A 182 -21.29 11.92 -5.94
CA GLU A 182 -21.12 13.27 -5.38
C GLU A 182 -22.10 13.55 -4.22
N GLY A 183 -23.27 12.90 -4.23
CA GLY A 183 -24.30 13.05 -3.20
C GLY A 183 -24.01 12.37 -1.86
N LEU A 184 -22.96 11.55 -1.76
CA LEU A 184 -22.60 10.87 -0.52
C LEU A 184 -22.00 11.86 0.50
N GLY A 185 -22.11 11.51 1.79
CA GLY A 185 -21.44 12.22 2.88
C GLY A 185 -19.91 12.22 2.71
N ASN A 186 -19.23 13.13 3.41
CA ASN A 186 -17.78 13.13 3.43
C ASN A 186 -17.22 12.03 4.36
N LEU A 187 -16.04 11.53 4.03
CA LEU A 187 -15.27 10.60 4.86
C LEU A 187 -13.98 11.27 5.32
N ASP A 188 -13.51 10.85 6.46
CA ASP A 188 -12.20 11.19 6.98
C ASP A 188 -11.28 9.97 6.87
N ALA A 189 -10.14 10.12 6.20
CA ALA A 189 -9.18 9.04 6.00
C ALA A 189 -8.72 8.40 7.31
N ARG A 190 -8.65 9.18 8.40
CA ARG A 190 -8.26 8.70 9.73
C ARG A 190 -9.27 7.75 10.36
N ASN A 191 -10.52 7.76 9.88
CA ASN A 191 -11.56 6.81 10.26
C ASN A 191 -11.62 5.60 9.32
N VAL A 192 -11.00 5.70 8.14
CA VAL A 192 -10.93 4.63 7.14
C VAL A 192 -9.70 3.75 7.37
N PHE A 193 -8.54 4.35 7.61
CA PHE A 193 -7.31 3.62 7.84
C PHE A 193 -7.16 3.24 9.32
N ASN A 194 -7.12 1.94 9.57
CA ASN A 194 -7.35 1.39 10.93
C ASN A 194 -6.34 1.84 12.00
N THR A 195 -5.10 2.15 11.62
CA THR A 195 -4.03 2.54 12.56
C THR A 195 -3.85 4.05 12.70
N TRP A 196 -4.56 4.84 11.89
CA TRP A 196 -4.38 6.28 11.91
C TRP A 196 -5.06 6.95 13.10
N THR A 197 -4.46 8.02 13.55
CA THR A 197 -4.91 8.86 14.66
C THR A 197 -5.26 10.27 14.15
N PRO A 198 -5.89 11.12 14.95
CA PRO A 198 -6.17 12.52 14.57
C PRO A 198 -4.94 13.34 14.12
N ASN A 199 -3.73 12.88 14.42
CA ASN A 199 -2.48 13.56 14.05
C ASN A 199 -2.03 13.26 12.61
N HIS A 200 -2.61 12.27 11.92
CA HIS A 200 -2.31 11.95 10.53
C HIS A 200 -3.08 12.90 9.59
N LEU A 201 -2.51 14.08 9.34
CA LEU A 201 -3.19 15.15 8.58
C LEU A 201 -2.99 15.05 7.07
N MET A 202 -1.86 14.49 6.62
CA MET A 202 -1.46 14.35 5.21
C MET A 202 -1.70 15.64 4.37
N PRO A 203 -1.24 16.80 4.84
CA PRO A 203 -1.47 18.06 4.13
C PRO A 203 -0.74 18.06 2.79
N GLN A 204 -1.31 18.70 1.79
CA GLN A 204 -0.73 18.85 0.46
C GLN A 204 -0.44 17.52 -0.28
N LEU A 205 -1.12 16.44 0.11
CA LEU A 205 -0.99 15.13 -0.53
C LEU A 205 -2.34 14.64 -1.05
N LEU A 206 -2.31 14.15 -2.27
CA LEU A 206 -3.36 13.33 -2.86
C LEU A 206 -2.94 11.87 -2.69
N PHE A 207 -3.75 11.07 -2.01
CA PHE A 207 -3.42 9.69 -1.70
C PHE A 207 -4.63 8.77 -1.76
N GLY A 208 -4.39 7.51 -2.04
CA GLY A 208 -5.41 6.47 -2.02
C GLY A 208 -5.28 5.61 -0.76
N ILE A 209 -6.41 5.16 -0.21
CA ILE A 209 -6.47 4.06 0.74
C ILE A 209 -7.13 2.89 0.02
N VAL A 210 -6.47 1.74 0.04
CA VAL A 210 -6.96 0.52 -0.59
C VAL A 210 -7.16 -0.55 0.47
N ARG A 211 -8.26 -1.27 0.36
CA ARG A 211 -8.60 -2.40 1.20
C ARG A 211 -8.68 -3.65 0.34
N VAL A 212 -8.05 -4.72 0.75
CA VAL A 212 -8.06 -6.00 0.07
C VAL A 212 -8.36 -7.09 1.09
N ALA A 213 -9.48 -7.79 0.92
CA ALA A 213 -9.74 -9.00 1.67
C ALA A 213 -8.83 -10.12 1.13
N TRP A 214 -8.14 -10.82 2.02
CA TRP A 214 -7.28 -11.92 1.63
C TRP A 214 -8.12 -13.05 1.02
N ASN A 215 -7.88 -13.34 -0.24
CA ASN A 215 -8.58 -14.39 -0.98
C ASN A 215 -7.66 -14.95 -2.08
N PRO A 216 -6.91 -16.03 -1.80
CA PRO A 216 -5.97 -16.61 -2.74
C PRO A 216 -6.65 -17.21 -3.98
N ASP A 217 -7.90 -17.62 -3.88
CA ASP A 217 -8.66 -18.17 -5.03
C ASP A 217 -8.92 -17.09 -6.09
N LEU A 218 -8.92 -15.82 -5.69
CA LEU A 218 -9.05 -14.67 -6.58
C LEU A 218 -7.70 -13.98 -6.88
N GLY A 219 -6.58 -14.56 -6.42
CA GLY A 219 -5.26 -13.93 -6.55
C GLY A 219 -5.02 -12.75 -5.61
N LEU A 220 -5.91 -12.54 -4.63
CA LEU A 220 -5.79 -11.48 -3.62
C LEU A 220 -4.99 -11.97 -2.40
N ASP A 221 -3.78 -12.44 -2.64
CA ASP A 221 -2.84 -12.96 -1.62
C ASP A 221 -1.60 -12.08 -1.43
N ASN A 222 -1.52 -10.96 -2.15
CA ASN A 222 -0.46 -9.97 -2.07
C ASN A 222 -1.02 -8.55 -2.27
N ILE A 223 -0.16 -7.51 -2.29
CA ILE A 223 -0.56 -6.15 -2.67
C ILE A 223 -0.75 -6.13 -4.19
N PRO A 224 -1.97 -5.86 -4.69
CA PRO A 224 -2.22 -5.75 -6.13
C PRO A 224 -1.60 -4.47 -6.72
N ASP A 225 -1.41 -4.43 -8.03
CA ASP A 225 -1.13 -3.19 -8.76
C ASP A 225 -2.37 -2.30 -8.77
N VAL A 226 -2.31 -1.17 -8.08
CA VAL A 226 -3.43 -0.23 -7.98
C VAL A 226 -3.12 1.06 -8.72
N ARG A 227 -4.04 1.46 -9.59
CA ARG A 227 -3.94 2.72 -10.33
C ARG A 227 -5.23 3.52 -10.20
N PHE A 228 -5.07 4.81 -10.02
CA PHE A 228 -6.14 5.78 -9.92
C PHE A 228 -6.16 6.66 -11.18
N ASP A 229 -7.29 6.72 -11.86
CA ASP A 229 -7.55 7.65 -12.97
C ASP A 229 -8.17 8.92 -12.39
N ILE A 230 -7.36 9.96 -12.31
CA ILE A 230 -7.69 11.18 -11.60
C ILE A 230 -7.65 12.36 -12.56
N GLN A 231 -8.61 13.24 -12.42
CA GLN A 231 -8.64 14.52 -13.12
C GLN A 231 -8.50 15.67 -12.13
N SER A 232 -7.47 16.49 -12.34
CA SER A 232 -7.29 17.79 -11.68
C SER A 232 -7.98 18.87 -12.50
N SER A 233 -8.62 19.83 -11.83
CA SER A 233 -9.14 21.02 -12.48
C SER A 233 -8.05 22.00 -12.95
N MET A 234 -6.80 21.79 -12.47
CA MET A 234 -5.60 22.50 -12.91
C MET A 234 -5.11 21.90 -14.23
N SER A 235 -5.61 22.39 -15.36
CA SER A 235 -5.32 21.82 -16.68
C SER A 235 -4.96 22.85 -17.76
N LEU A 236 -5.27 24.12 -17.53
CA LEU A 236 -4.90 25.18 -18.46
C LEU A 236 -3.42 25.51 -18.35
N PRO A 237 -2.68 25.65 -19.47
CA PRO A 237 -1.22 25.89 -19.43
C PRO A 237 -0.82 27.12 -18.60
N GLY A 238 -1.62 28.20 -18.63
CA GLY A 238 -1.38 29.39 -17.82
C GLY A 238 -1.46 29.13 -16.32
N ASP A 239 -2.49 28.38 -15.87
CA ASP A 239 -2.68 28.01 -14.46
C ASP A 239 -1.53 27.10 -14.00
N VAL A 240 -1.16 26.11 -14.82
CA VAL A 240 -0.06 25.18 -14.54
C VAL A 240 1.27 25.93 -14.38
N LEU A 241 1.58 26.84 -15.31
CA LEU A 241 2.79 27.64 -15.24
C LEU A 241 2.79 28.55 -14.01
N TYR A 242 1.66 29.19 -13.71
CA TYR A 242 1.50 30.05 -12.56
C TYR A 242 1.71 29.28 -11.24
N ASP A 243 1.10 28.11 -11.09
CA ASP A 243 1.30 27.24 -9.92
C ASP A 243 2.75 26.84 -9.78
N TYR A 244 3.41 26.39 -10.85
CA TYR A 244 4.81 26.01 -10.83
C TYR A 244 5.73 27.18 -10.46
N MET A 245 5.48 28.37 -10.96
CA MET A 245 6.30 29.53 -10.63
C MET A 245 6.17 29.93 -9.16
N ARG A 246 5.01 29.83 -8.55
CA ARG A 246 4.74 30.22 -7.16
C ARG A 246 5.14 29.17 -6.12
N ASN A 247 5.01 27.91 -6.46
CA ASN A 247 5.15 26.84 -5.49
C ASN A 247 6.58 26.76 -4.93
N THR A 248 6.69 26.76 -3.60
CA THR A 248 7.99 26.74 -2.90
C THR A 248 8.53 25.33 -2.67
N VAL A 249 7.71 24.30 -2.88
CA VAL A 249 8.07 22.90 -2.62
C VAL A 249 8.58 22.21 -3.89
N TYR A 250 7.83 22.34 -5.00
CA TYR A 250 8.15 21.66 -6.25
C TYR A 250 8.38 22.61 -7.43
N GLY A 251 8.26 23.90 -7.21
CA GLY A 251 8.37 24.95 -8.25
C GLY A 251 9.51 25.93 -7.99
N CYS A 252 9.37 27.11 -8.59
CA CYS A 252 10.39 28.16 -8.54
C CYS A 252 10.34 29.01 -7.24
N GLY A 253 9.24 28.98 -6.49
CA GLY A 253 9.07 29.77 -5.26
C GLY A 253 9.06 31.29 -5.48
N LEU A 254 8.63 31.75 -6.64
CA LEU A 254 8.58 33.19 -6.95
C LEU A 254 7.40 33.86 -6.22
N SER A 255 7.62 35.07 -5.74
CA SER A 255 6.53 35.89 -5.17
C SER A 255 5.60 36.40 -6.28
N ASP A 256 4.34 36.63 -5.93
CA ASP A 256 3.31 37.12 -6.86
C ASP A 256 3.72 38.43 -7.57
N ASP A 257 4.50 39.28 -6.88
CA ASP A 257 5.00 40.54 -7.45
C ASP A 257 5.95 40.33 -8.63
N LEU A 258 6.61 39.16 -8.70
CA LEU A 258 7.51 38.80 -9.80
C LEU A 258 6.78 38.11 -10.95
N ILE A 259 5.56 37.64 -10.71
CA ILE A 259 4.76 36.95 -11.71
C ILE A 259 3.72 37.91 -12.26
N LYS A 260 3.91 38.37 -13.50
CA LYS A 260 2.90 39.18 -14.20
C LYS A 260 1.79 38.26 -14.71
N ALA A 261 0.81 37.97 -13.84
CA ALA A 261 -0.31 37.08 -14.16
C ALA A 261 -1.11 37.46 -15.41
N THR A 262 -1.09 38.73 -15.82
CA THR A 262 -1.75 39.22 -17.05
C THR A 262 -0.98 38.91 -18.33
N SER A 263 0.23 38.35 -18.23
CA SER A 263 1.07 37.99 -19.40
C SER A 263 1.22 36.47 -19.59
N ILE A 264 0.54 35.68 -18.77
CA ILE A 264 0.39 34.24 -18.90
C ILE A 264 -0.98 33.91 -19.48
#